data_65419c9fed4a17fd478cf044439a0eb4
#
_entry.id   65419c9fed4a17fd478cf044439a0eb4
#
_cell.length_a   1.000
_cell.length_b   1.000
_cell.length_c   1.000
_cell.angle_alpha   90.00
_cell.angle_beta   90.00
_cell.angle_gamma   90.00
#
_symmetry.space_group_name_H-M   'P 1'
#
loop_
_entity.id
_entity.type
_entity.pdbx_description
1 polymer ?
#
loop_
_entity_poly.entity_id
_entity_poly.type
_entity_poly.pdbx_seq_one_letter_code
_entity_poly.pdbx_strand_id
1 'polypeptide(L)'
;MKPRLFLVRWKDACGGSRSGWRSVEEMKETKEASVMSMGVILHQDKQRILLCPHVLLDDKGDVEEGDAEIAIPMDWVMSVEEWNTHG
;
A
#
# COMPACT_ATOMS: atom_id res chain seq x y z
N MET A 1 -11.16 9.10 14.42
CA MET A 1 -11.46 7.73 13.96
C MET A 1 -10.69 6.72 14.81
N LYS A 2 -11.29 5.63 15.14
CA LYS A 2 -10.57 4.53 15.80
C LYS A 2 -9.69 3.82 14.78
N PRO A 3 -8.45 3.47 15.14
CA PRO A 3 -7.57 2.80 14.20
C PRO A 3 -8.04 1.38 13.92
N ARG A 4 -8.09 1.02 12.64
CA ARG A 4 -8.32 -0.33 12.16
C ARG A 4 -7.21 -0.67 11.18
N LEU A 5 -6.64 -1.85 11.30
CA LEU A 5 -5.53 -2.26 10.46
C LEU A 5 -6.02 -3.01 9.24
N PHE A 6 -5.43 -2.68 8.10
CA PHE A 6 -5.75 -3.31 6.83
C PHE A 6 -4.48 -3.80 6.15
N LEU A 7 -4.62 -4.90 5.45
CA LEU A 7 -3.60 -5.44 4.57
C LEU A 7 -4.04 -5.16 3.13
N VAL A 8 -3.21 -4.42 2.41
CA VAL A 8 -3.47 -4.09 1.01
C VAL A 8 -2.45 -4.80 0.15
N ARG A 9 -2.93 -5.64 -0.79
CA ARG A 9 -2.08 -6.23 -1.81
C ARG A 9 -2.28 -5.46 -3.09
N TRP A 10 -1.18 -5.02 -3.69
CA TRP A 10 -1.24 -4.20 -4.89
C TRP A 10 -0.03 -4.47 -5.79
N LYS A 11 -0.12 -4.00 -7.01
CA LYS A 11 0.97 -4.13 -7.97
C LYS A 11 1.53 -2.77 -8.30
N ASP A 12 2.85 -2.67 -8.25
CA ASP A 12 3.56 -1.44 -8.53
C ASP A 12 4.33 -1.59 -9.85
N ALA A 13 4.45 -0.48 -10.56
CA ALA A 13 5.29 -0.43 -11.75
C ALA A 13 6.73 -0.70 -11.32
N CYS A 14 7.42 -1.53 -12.07
CA CYS A 14 8.79 -1.90 -11.74
C CYS A 14 9.66 -1.78 -12.96
N GLY A 15 10.77 -1.05 -12.83
CA GLY A 15 11.81 -0.98 -13.85
C GLY A 15 12.70 -2.22 -13.77
N GLY A 16 13.53 -2.40 -14.80
CA GLY A 16 14.50 -3.49 -14.79
C GLY A 16 15.49 -3.34 -13.64
N SER A 17 15.83 -4.45 -13.03
CA SER A 17 16.74 -4.49 -11.89
C SER A 17 18.20 -4.27 -12.25
N ARG A 18 18.53 -4.29 -13.54
CA ARG A 18 19.89 -4.10 -14.03
C ARG A 18 20.01 -2.76 -14.74
N SER A 19 21.11 -2.06 -14.50
CA SER A 19 21.51 -0.91 -15.30
C SER A 19 22.26 -1.39 -16.54
N GLY A 20 22.23 -0.58 -17.60
CA GLY A 20 22.96 -0.84 -18.82
C GLY A 20 22.09 -1.38 -19.95
N TRP A 21 22.73 -1.67 -21.04
CA TRP A 21 22.06 -2.12 -22.26
C TRP A 21 21.64 -3.58 -22.15
N ARG A 22 20.40 -3.87 -22.53
CA ARG A 22 19.84 -5.22 -22.52
C ARG A 22 19.09 -5.48 -23.82
N SER A 23 18.98 -6.74 -24.21
CA SER A 23 18.17 -7.11 -25.37
C SER A 23 16.68 -6.83 -25.10
N VAL A 24 15.92 -6.61 -26.17
CA VAL A 24 14.47 -6.47 -26.06
C VAL A 24 13.83 -7.70 -25.43
N GLU A 25 14.35 -8.89 -25.76
CA GLU A 25 13.82 -10.15 -25.19
C GLU A 25 13.99 -10.20 -23.67
N GLU A 26 15.13 -9.74 -23.17
CA GLU A 26 15.34 -9.64 -21.71
C GLU A 26 14.41 -8.61 -21.10
N MET A 27 14.21 -7.47 -21.74
CA MET A 27 13.31 -6.42 -21.24
C MET A 27 11.86 -6.87 -21.16
N LYS A 28 11.43 -7.73 -22.09
CA LYS A 28 10.06 -8.28 -22.09
C LYS A 28 9.74 -9.15 -20.88
N GLU A 29 10.76 -9.61 -20.17
CA GLU A 29 10.58 -10.39 -18.94
C GLU A 29 10.31 -9.53 -17.72
N THR A 30 10.46 -8.20 -17.83
CA THR A 30 10.20 -7.27 -16.74
C THR A 30 8.70 -7.28 -16.43
N LYS A 31 8.38 -7.48 -15.17
CA LYS A 31 7.00 -7.50 -14.68
C LYS A 31 6.83 -6.51 -13.54
N GLU A 32 5.58 -6.11 -13.32
CA GLU A 32 5.24 -5.30 -12.16
C GLU A 32 5.58 -6.04 -10.86
N ALA A 33 5.91 -5.29 -9.83
CA ALA A 33 6.19 -5.84 -8.51
C ALA A 33 4.89 -6.08 -7.75
N SER A 34 4.79 -7.22 -7.08
CA SER A 34 3.71 -7.47 -6.13
C SER A 34 4.10 -6.93 -4.78
N VAL A 35 3.27 -6.07 -4.22
CA VAL A 35 3.54 -5.37 -2.96
C VAL A 35 2.46 -5.71 -1.95
N MET A 36 2.86 -5.82 -0.70
CA MET A 36 1.96 -6.02 0.42
C MET A 36 2.25 -4.93 1.44
N SER A 37 1.23 -4.12 1.74
CA SER A 37 1.35 -3.01 2.68
C SER A 37 0.29 -3.13 3.76
N MET A 38 0.65 -2.76 4.97
CA MET A 38 -0.24 -2.83 6.12
C MET A 38 -0.28 -1.49 6.84
N GLY A 39 -1.45 -1.11 7.31
CA GLY A 39 -1.61 0.12 8.07
C GLY A 39 -3.06 0.50 8.29
N VAL A 40 -3.25 1.73 8.75
CA VAL A 40 -4.57 2.33 8.95
C VAL A 40 -4.97 3.03 7.64
N ILE A 41 -6.19 2.78 7.17
CA ILE A 41 -6.72 3.49 6.02
C ILE A 41 -7.26 4.84 6.51
N LEU A 42 -6.57 5.92 6.14
CA LEU A 42 -6.96 7.27 6.51
C LEU A 42 -8.02 7.84 5.57
N HIS A 43 -8.03 7.37 4.33
CA HIS A 43 -8.97 7.80 3.31
C HIS A 43 -9.04 6.74 2.21
N GLN A 44 -10.23 6.53 1.68
CA GLN A 44 -10.43 5.64 0.54
C GLN A 44 -11.57 6.19 -0.32
N ASP A 45 -11.32 6.28 -1.60
CA ASP A 45 -12.33 6.67 -2.59
C ASP A 45 -12.16 5.82 -3.85
N LYS A 46 -12.81 6.21 -4.94
CA LYS A 46 -12.74 5.46 -6.21
C LYS A 46 -11.36 5.53 -6.86
N GLN A 47 -10.55 6.51 -6.46
CA GLN A 47 -9.27 6.77 -7.11
C GLN A 47 -8.09 6.21 -6.34
N ARG A 48 -8.15 6.18 -5.00
CA ARG A 48 -6.99 5.78 -4.19
C ARG A 48 -7.36 5.30 -2.80
N ILE A 49 -6.40 4.61 -2.20
CA ILE A 49 -6.37 4.32 -0.77
C ILE A 49 -5.19 5.10 -0.18
N LEU A 50 -5.43 5.83 0.91
CA LEU A 50 -4.37 6.47 1.69
C LEU A 50 -4.12 5.59 2.92
N LEU A 51 -2.98 4.90 2.93
CA LEU A 51 -2.61 3.93 3.95
C LEU A 51 -1.48 4.49 4.79
N CYS A 52 -1.60 4.40 6.12
CA CYS A 52 -0.62 4.95 7.03
C CYS A 52 -0.15 3.89 8.03
N PRO A 53 1.17 3.55 8.05
CA PRO A 53 1.69 2.52 8.95
C PRO A 53 1.91 2.99 10.37
N HIS A 54 2.08 4.30 10.59
CA HIS A 54 2.36 4.86 11.90
C HIS A 54 1.35 5.94 12.22
N VAL A 55 0.61 5.79 13.32
CA VAL A 55 -0.36 6.77 13.77
C VAL A 55 -0.15 7.09 15.25
N LEU A 56 -0.34 8.34 15.60
CA LEU A 56 -0.43 8.79 16.99
C LEU A 56 -1.89 8.83 17.38
N LEU A 57 -2.18 8.36 18.57
CA LEU A 57 -3.54 8.34 19.11
C LEU A 57 -3.68 9.39 20.19
N ASP A 58 -4.85 9.99 20.26
CA ASP A 58 -5.20 10.90 21.36
C ASP A 58 -5.61 10.11 22.62
N ASP A 59 -6.01 10.83 23.66
CA ASP A 59 -6.40 10.23 24.94
C ASP A 59 -7.61 9.31 24.84
N LYS A 60 -8.41 9.45 23.80
CA LYS A 60 -9.59 8.63 23.55
C LYS A 60 -9.29 7.44 22.65
N GLY A 61 -8.05 7.33 22.16
CA GLY A 61 -7.66 6.29 21.23
C GLY A 61 -8.02 6.57 19.79
N ASP A 62 -8.36 7.81 19.45
CA ASP A 62 -8.61 8.20 18.06
C ASP A 62 -7.33 8.63 17.37
N VAL A 63 -7.27 8.43 16.07
CA VAL A 63 -6.12 8.82 15.26
C VAL A 63 -6.03 10.34 15.21
N GLU A 64 -4.88 10.87 15.60
CA GLU A 64 -4.60 12.29 15.65
C GLU A 64 -3.62 12.73 14.58
N GLU A 65 -2.52 12.01 14.43
CA GLU A 65 -1.48 12.28 13.46
C GLU A 65 -0.96 10.98 12.85
N GLY A 66 -0.28 11.06 11.73
CA GLY A 66 0.34 9.91 11.09
C GLY A 66 1.65 10.25 10.43
N ASP A 67 2.42 9.23 10.10
CA ASP A 67 3.71 9.37 9.43
C ASP A 67 3.89 8.24 8.42
N ALA A 68 4.61 8.55 7.35
CA ALA A 68 4.96 7.61 6.28
C ALA A 68 3.76 7.07 5.50
N GLU A 69 2.74 7.91 5.30
CA GLU A 69 1.57 7.55 4.51
C GLU A 69 1.94 7.26 3.06
N ILE A 70 1.19 6.37 2.44
CA ILE A 70 1.31 6.05 1.02
C ILE A 70 -0.06 6.13 0.37
N ALA A 71 -0.13 6.79 -0.78
CA ALA A 71 -1.33 6.82 -1.61
C ALA A 71 -1.20 5.76 -2.69
N ILE A 72 -2.10 4.78 -2.67
CA ILE A 72 -2.10 3.66 -3.61
C ILE A 72 -3.25 3.85 -4.59
N PRO A 73 -2.97 3.97 -5.90
CA PRO A 73 -4.05 4.06 -6.90
C PRO A 73 -4.95 2.83 -6.83
N MET A 74 -6.27 3.03 -6.87
CA MET A 74 -7.22 1.92 -6.81
C MET A 74 -7.05 0.95 -7.98
N ASP A 75 -6.64 1.43 -9.14
CA ASP A 75 -6.40 0.57 -10.30
C ASP A 75 -5.29 -0.46 -10.06
N TRP A 76 -4.40 -0.20 -9.11
CA TRP A 76 -3.29 -1.09 -8.78
C TRP A 76 -3.61 -2.04 -7.62
N VAL A 77 -4.73 -1.82 -6.94
CA VAL A 77 -5.11 -2.62 -5.77
C VAL A 77 -5.68 -3.96 -6.21
N MET A 78 -5.15 -5.03 -5.64
CA MET A 78 -5.60 -6.40 -5.87
C MET A 78 -6.61 -6.83 -4.81
N SER A 79 -6.34 -6.53 -3.54
CA SER A 79 -7.22 -6.89 -2.44
C SER A 79 -6.98 -5.98 -1.24
N VAL A 80 -8.02 -5.84 -0.43
CA VAL A 80 -7.99 -5.11 0.84
C VAL A 80 -8.63 -6.02 1.88
N GLU A 81 -7.88 -6.35 2.92
CA GLU A 81 -8.37 -7.21 4.00
C GLU A 81 -8.19 -6.50 5.33
N GLU A 82 -9.21 -6.49 6.17
CA GLU A 82 -9.05 -5.98 7.52
C GLU A 82 -8.32 -7.02 8.37
N TRP A 83 -7.30 -6.57 9.08
CA TRP A 83 -6.62 -7.41 10.07
C TRP A 83 -7.46 -7.44 11.34
N ASN A 84 -7.96 -8.61 11.70
CA ASN A 84 -8.79 -8.80 12.87
C ASN A 84 -8.08 -9.71 13.86
N THR A 85 -7.79 -9.17 15.06
CA THR A 85 -7.11 -9.91 16.11
C THR A 85 -8.05 -10.81 16.93
N HIS A 86 -9.35 -10.66 16.72
CA HIS A 86 -10.36 -11.53 17.34
C HIS A 86 -10.71 -12.64 16.38
N GLY A 87 -9.77 -13.52 16.22
CA GLY A 87 -9.83 -14.60 15.26
C GLY A 87 -11.00 -15.53 15.32
#